data_c05fdee120fcdf5188416846c2e896cc
#
_entry.id   c05fdee120fcdf5188416846c2e896cc
#
_cell.length_a   1.000
_cell.length_b   1.000
_cell.length_c   1.000
_cell.angle_alpha   90.00
_cell.angle_beta   90.00
_cell.angle_gamma   90.00
#
_symmetry.space_group_name_H-M   'P 1'
#
loop_
_entity.id
_entity.type
_entity.pdbx_description
1 polymer ?
#
loop_
_entity_poly.entity_id
_entity_poly.type
_entity_poly.pdbx_seq_one_letter_code
_entity_poly.pdbx_strand_id
1 'polypeptide(L)'
;MGKLKNKVALITGGTSGIGAETARLFIQEGAKVVISGRSKEKGSKLAEELGKNAYYCLSDITKEEDIKRAISFTTDKLSKLDILFNNAGGPVGAGFVEDPLLENVTQKNIDYGVHLLLASVILGTKYAIEPMRKNGGGCIINNSSIAGLRYRQGDSLYSSLKAAVTHFTKMSGVELGKDNIRVNAISPGAVATPIFWGGSQVSNSLSDEENERKLKKLQGNLAKAVPLNRSGLAVDIAEAALFLSSEAGSFITCHDLVVDGGR
;
A
#
# COMPACT_ATOMS: atom_id res chain seq x y z
N MET A 1 -1.34 24.58 8.67
CA MET A 1 -1.16 24.31 7.23
C MET A 1 -1.01 22.81 7.06
N GLY A 2 -1.67 22.20 6.07
CA GLY A 2 -1.57 20.74 5.85
C GLY A 2 -0.14 20.31 5.53
N LYS A 3 0.28 19.17 6.07
CA LYS A 3 1.65 18.61 5.95
C LYS A 3 2.04 18.26 4.51
N LEU A 4 1.07 18.06 3.61
CA LEU A 4 1.26 17.71 2.20
C LEU A 4 0.73 18.78 1.24
N LYS A 5 0.65 20.03 1.68
CA LYS A 5 0.20 21.13 0.83
C LYS A 5 0.98 21.19 -0.48
N ASN A 6 0.27 21.26 -1.61
CA ASN A 6 0.84 21.26 -2.97
C ASN A 6 1.59 19.99 -3.39
N LYS A 7 1.53 18.90 -2.64
CA LYS A 7 2.07 17.60 -3.04
C LYS A 7 1.07 16.84 -3.90
N VAL A 8 1.58 16.01 -4.81
CA VAL A 8 0.81 15.11 -5.66
C VAL A 8 1.20 13.68 -5.30
N ALA A 9 0.21 12.87 -4.95
CA ALA A 9 0.40 11.48 -4.57
C ALA A 9 -0.32 10.52 -5.52
N LEU A 10 0.32 9.39 -5.85
CA LEU A 10 -0.32 8.21 -6.44
C LEU A 10 -0.35 7.10 -5.38
N ILE A 11 -1.55 6.56 -5.13
CA ILE A 11 -1.76 5.47 -4.19
C ILE A 11 -2.33 4.27 -4.93
N THR A 12 -1.54 3.19 -5.04
CA THR A 12 -2.02 1.93 -5.62
C THR A 12 -2.85 1.16 -4.60
N GLY A 13 -3.91 0.47 -5.07
CA GLY A 13 -4.86 -0.17 -4.15
C GLY A 13 -5.62 0.83 -3.27
N GLY A 14 -5.79 2.06 -3.76
CA GLY A 14 -6.39 3.17 -3.01
C GLY A 14 -7.91 3.11 -2.86
N THR A 15 -8.58 2.05 -3.35
CA THR A 15 -10.05 1.97 -3.34
C THR A 15 -10.64 1.34 -2.07
N SER A 16 -9.82 0.85 -1.16
CA SER A 16 -10.26 0.23 0.10
C SER A 16 -9.14 0.18 1.15
N GLY A 17 -9.48 -0.13 2.40
CA GLY A 17 -8.55 -0.42 3.48
C GLY A 17 -7.50 0.68 3.69
N ILE A 18 -6.23 0.28 3.84
CA ILE A 18 -5.11 1.20 4.09
C ILE A 18 -5.00 2.28 3.01
N GLY A 19 -5.12 1.89 1.73
CA GLY A 19 -4.98 2.84 0.63
C GLY A 19 -6.07 3.91 0.60
N ALA A 20 -7.32 3.54 0.86
CA ALA A 20 -8.43 4.50 0.91
C ALA A 20 -8.28 5.46 2.09
N GLU A 21 -7.89 4.96 3.26
CA GLU A 21 -7.66 5.79 4.44
C GLU A 21 -6.47 6.73 4.24
N THR A 22 -5.39 6.25 3.61
CA THR A 22 -4.27 7.10 3.24
C THR A 22 -4.70 8.21 2.26
N ALA A 23 -5.57 7.89 1.29
CA ALA A 23 -6.08 8.90 0.36
C ALA A 23 -6.89 9.99 1.09
N ARG A 24 -7.76 9.60 2.03
CA ARG A 24 -8.52 10.54 2.87
C ARG A 24 -7.59 11.48 3.64
N LEU A 25 -6.64 10.90 4.35
CA LEU A 25 -5.69 11.65 5.17
C LEU A 25 -4.81 12.58 4.33
N PHE A 26 -4.30 12.11 3.20
CA PHE A 26 -3.45 12.93 2.32
C PHE A 26 -4.21 14.13 1.73
N ILE A 27 -5.50 13.94 1.38
CA ILE A 27 -6.38 15.04 0.95
C ILE A 27 -6.61 16.05 2.08
N GLN A 28 -6.89 15.58 3.29
CA GLN A 28 -7.05 16.42 4.48
C GLN A 28 -5.78 17.24 4.76
N GLU A 29 -4.62 16.66 4.50
CA GLU A 29 -3.30 17.31 4.66
C GLU A 29 -2.89 18.15 3.44
N GLY A 30 -3.80 18.36 2.48
CA GLY A 30 -3.64 19.32 1.39
C GLY A 30 -2.97 18.78 0.12
N ALA A 31 -2.81 17.45 -0.02
CA ALA A 31 -2.34 16.83 -1.25
C ALA A 31 -3.43 16.78 -2.33
N LYS A 32 -3.00 16.64 -3.59
CA LYS A 32 -3.83 16.07 -4.66
C LYS A 32 -3.49 14.59 -4.80
N VAL A 33 -4.50 13.73 -4.88
CA VAL A 33 -4.32 12.29 -4.84
C VAL A 33 -4.92 11.61 -6.05
N VAL A 34 -4.14 10.78 -6.72
CA VAL A 34 -4.63 9.78 -7.67
C VAL A 34 -4.77 8.45 -6.94
N ILE A 35 -5.99 7.92 -6.93
CA ILE A 35 -6.33 6.62 -6.40
C ILE A 35 -6.32 5.63 -7.56
N SER A 36 -5.53 4.57 -7.50
CA SER A 36 -5.58 3.52 -8.51
C SER A 36 -6.05 2.18 -7.96
N GLY A 37 -6.77 1.43 -8.79
CA GLY A 37 -7.31 0.13 -8.40
C GLY A 37 -8.21 -0.49 -9.46
N ARG A 38 -8.65 -1.73 -9.23
CA ARG A 38 -9.41 -2.54 -10.20
C ARG A 38 -10.92 -2.26 -10.22
N SER A 39 -11.48 -1.70 -9.16
CA SER A 39 -12.92 -1.42 -9.07
C SER A 39 -13.20 0.01 -9.50
N LYS A 40 -13.74 0.18 -10.72
CA LYS A 40 -14.15 1.49 -11.25
C LYS A 40 -15.21 2.14 -10.36
N GLU A 41 -16.20 1.36 -9.95
CA GLU A 41 -17.31 1.85 -9.12
C GLU A 41 -16.81 2.44 -7.79
N LYS A 42 -16.08 1.62 -7.00
CA LYS A 42 -15.56 2.07 -5.69
C LYS A 42 -14.56 3.21 -5.82
N GLY A 43 -13.69 3.14 -6.83
CA GLY A 43 -12.69 4.18 -7.05
C GLY A 43 -13.29 5.51 -7.46
N SER A 44 -14.26 5.50 -8.37
CA SER A 44 -14.96 6.72 -8.78
C SER A 44 -15.79 7.31 -7.64
N LYS A 45 -16.52 6.47 -6.90
CA LYS A 45 -17.30 6.89 -5.72
C LYS A 45 -16.41 7.54 -4.66
N LEU A 46 -15.26 6.90 -4.34
CA LEU A 46 -14.33 7.46 -3.37
C LEU A 46 -13.70 8.78 -3.86
N ALA A 47 -13.33 8.88 -5.13
CA ALA A 47 -12.78 10.11 -5.67
C ALA A 47 -13.81 11.26 -5.65
N GLU A 48 -15.07 10.97 -5.95
CA GLU A 48 -16.18 11.94 -5.84
C GLU A 48 -16.39 12.38 -4.40
N GLU A 49 -16.43 11.45 -3.45
CA GLU A 49 -16.54 11.71 -2.00
C GLU A 49 -15.42 12.61 -1.48
N LEU A 50 -14.19 12.38 -1.93
CA LEU A 50 -13.01 13.16 -1.53
C LEU A 50 -12.90 14.51 -2.23
N GLY A 51 -13.69 14.73 -3.28
CA GLY A 51 -13.84 16.02 -3.94
C GLY A 51 -12.72 16.36 -4.93
N LYS A 52 -12.59 17.64 -5.25
CA LYS A 52 -11.79 18.17 -6.39
C LYS A 52 -10.31 17.84 -6.43
N ASN A 53 -9.75 17.39 -5.32
CA ASN A 53 -8.33 17.02 -5.21
C ASN A 53 -8.08 15.51 -5.34
N ALA A 54 -9.13 14.71 -5.52
CA ALA A 54 -9.06 13.27 -5.71
C ALA A 54 -9.39 12.89 -7.16
N TYR A 55 -8.64 11.95 -7.69
CA TYR A 55 -8.80 11.43 -9.04
C TYR A 55 -8.71 9.91 -9.01
N TYR A 56 -9.44 9.24 -9.87
CA TYR A 56 -9.38 7.79 -9.98
C TYR A 56 -8.79 7.35 -11.31
N CYS A 57 -7.91 6.36 -11.26
CA CYS A 57 -7.33 5.68 -12.43
C CYS A 57 -7.57 4.17 -12.33
N LEU A 58 -8.27 3.58 -13.30
CA LEU A 58 -8.44 2.14 -13.38
C LEU A 58 -7.09 1.47 -13.67
N SER A 59 -6.65 0.57 -12.77
CA SER A 59 -5.35 -0.08 -12.89
C SER A 59 -5.36 -1.45 -12.21
N ASP A 60 -4.85 -2.46 -12.90
CA ASP A 60 -4.47 -3.76 -12.35
C ASP A 60 -2.95 -3.82 -12.24
N ILE A 61 -2.44 -3.78 -11.02
CA ILE A 61 -1.00 -3.75 -10.75
C ILE A 61 -0.25 -5.03 -11.15
N THR A 62 -0.95 -6.09 -11.52
CA THR A 62 -0.32 -7.30 -12.09
C THR A 62 0.07 -7.11 -13.55
N LYS A 63 -0.31 -5.98 -14.16
CA LYS A 63 -0.03 -5.60 -15.55
C LYS A 63 0.88 -4.39 -15.60
N GLU A 64 2.06 -4.53 -16.21
CA GLU A 64 3.04 -3.44 -16.32
C GLU A 64 2.46 -2.19 -16.99
N GLU A 65 1.69 -2.36 -18.08
CA GLU A 65 1.09 -1.24 -18.81
C GLU A 65 0.08 -0.45 -17.97
N ASP A 66 -0.61 -1.11 -17.03
CA ASP A 66 -1.54 -0.46 -16.14
C ASP A 66 -0.82 0.38 -15.08
N ILE A 67 0.33 -0.11 -14.58
CA ILE A 67 1.20 0.64 -13.67
C ILE A 67 1.74 1.88 -14.36
N LYS A 68 2.30 1.71 -15.55
CA LYS A 68 2.81 2.80 -16.38
C LYS A 68 1.73 3.84 -16.66
N ARG A 69 0.53 3.38 -17.04
CA ARG A 69 -0.63 4.26 -17.28
C ARG A 69 -1.03 5.04 -16.02
N ALA A 70 -1.02 4.44 -14.82
CA ALA A 70 -1.35 5.14 -13.59
C ALA A 70 -0.36 6.26 -13.26
N ILE A 71 0.94 6.04 -13.49
CA ILE A 71 1.98 7.07 -13.36
C ILE A 71 1.76 8.18 -14.40
N SER A 72 1.62 7.84 -15.69
CA SER A 72 1.38 8.83 -16.75
C SER A 72 0.10 9.64 -16.50
N PHE A 73 -1.00 8.96 -16.14
CA PHE A 73 -2.25 9.65 -15.77
C PHE A 73 -2.03 10.68 -14.66
N THR A 74 -1.20 10.34 -13.66
CA THR A 74 -0.91 11.26 -12.54
C THR A 74 -0.17 12.49 -13.04
N THR A 75 0.88 12.30 -13.83
CA THR A 75 1.69 13.41 -14.35
C THR A 75 0.96 14.26 -15.37
N ASP A 76 0.16 13.65 -16.26
CA ASP A 76 -0.62 14.35 -17.26
C ASP A 76 -1.73 15.20 -16.63
N LYS A 77 -2.37 14.67 -15.58
CA LYS A 77 -3.48 15.35 -14.90
C LYS A 77 -3.01 16.42 -13.92
N LEU A 78 -1.86 16.19 -13.25
CA LEU A 78 -1.41 17.00 -12.11
C LEU A 78 -0.01 17.59 -12.29
N SER A 79 0.62 17.37 -13.45
CA SER A 79 1.90 17.93 -13.89
C SER A 79 3.14 17.45 -13.12
N LYS A 80 3.00 16.61 -12.10
CA LYS A 80 4.10 16.09 -11.30
C LYS A 80 3.70 14.84 -10.51
N LEU A 81 4.69 14.19 -9.90
CA LEU A 81 4.53 13.12 -8.92
C LEU A 81 5.52 13.35 -7.76
N ASP A 82 5.02 13.71 -6.58
CA ASP A 82 5.84 13.89 -5.37
C ASP A 82 5.90 12.62 -4.51
N ILE A 83 4.81 11.85 -4.46
CA ILE A 83 4.67 10.70 -3.56
C ILE A 83 4.08 9.52 -4.34
N LEU A 84 4.74 8.36 -4.25
CA LEU A 84 4.19 7.08 -4.68
C LEU A 84 4.00 6.17 -3.47
N PHE A 85 2.79 5.73 -3.21
CA PHE A 85 2.52 4.66 -2.24
C PHE A 85 2.18 3.37 -2.97
N ASN A 86 3.14 2.48 -3.11
CA ASN A 86 2.98 1.09 -3.57
C ASN A 86 2.28 0.29 -2.47
N ASN A 87 0.97 0.50 -2.33
CA ASN A 87 0.18 -0.11 -1.27
C ASN A 87 -0.61 -1.34 -1.76
N ALA A 88 -0.95 -1.41 -3.03
CA ALA A 88 -1.75 -2.51 -3.55
C ALA A 88 -1.09 -3.87 -3.26
N GLY A 89 -1.87 -4.80 -2.78
CA GLY A 89 -1.45 -6.14 -2.42
C GLY A 89 -2.64 -6.95 -1.93
N GLY A 90 -2.39 -8.19 -1.56
CA GLY A 90 -3.42 -9.09 -1.07
C GLY A 90 -2.85 -10.48 -0.78
N PRO A 91 -3.70 -11.41 -0.34
CA PRO A 91 -3.30 -12.79 -0.14
C PRO A 91 -2.91 -13.43 -1.48
N VAL A 92 -2.02 -14.40 -1.40
CA VAL A 92 -1.59 -15.24 -2.52
C VAL A 92 -2.10 -16.66 -2.28
N GLY A 93 -2.68 -17.29 -3.31
CA GLY A 93 -3.26 -18.63 -3.17
C GLY A 93 -4.66 -18.62 -2.58
N ALA A 94 -4.94 -19.56 -1.67
CA ALA A 94 -6.26 -19.74 -1.05
C ALA A 94 -6.65 -18.63 -0.05
N GLY A 95 -5.75 -17.70 0.23
CA GLY A 95 -5.95 -16.59 1.16
C GLY A 95 -5.43 -16.91 2.57
N PHE A 96 -5.55 -15.93 3.48
CA PHE A 96 -5.14 -16.11 4.88
C PHE A 96 -6.04 -17.06 5.70
N VAL A 97 -7.06 -17.65 5.08
CA VAL A 97 -8.05 -18.49 5.76
C VAL A 97 -7.60 -19.93 5.86
N GLU A 98 -6.82 -20.39 4.89
CA GLU A 98 -6.18 -21.69 4.90
C GLU A 98 -4.68 -21.44 4.80
N ASP A 99 -3.91 -21.76 5.83
CA ASP A 99 -2.46 -21.68 5.82
C ASP A 99 -1.97 -22.66 4.74
N PRO A 100 -1.58 -22.18 3.54
CA PRO A 100 -1.20 -23.08 2.48
C PRO A 100 0.13 -23.67 2.87
N LEU A 101 0.12 -24.95 3.24
CA LEU A 101 1.33 -25.71 3.43
C LEU A 101 2.23 -25.56 2.20
N LEU A 102 3.51 -25.40 2.40
CA LEU A 102 4.48 -25.19 1.31
C LEU A 102 4.33 -26.22 0.19
N GLU A 103 4.01 -27.46 0.53
CA GLU A 103 3.76 -28.57 -0.41
C GLU A 103 2.57 -28.32 -1.36
N ASN A 104 1.65 -27.44 -1.00
CA ASN A 104 0.46 -27.09 -1.81
C ASN A 104 0.67 -25.85 -2.68
N VAL A 105 1.83 -25.18 -2.60
CA VAL A 105 2.13 -24.00 -3.40
C VAL A 105 2.36 -24.41 -4.86
N THR A 106 1.53 -23.85 -5.76
CA THR A 106 1.63 -24.11 -7.19
C THR A 106 2.45 -23.05 -7.90
N GLN A 107 2.97 -23.38 -9.11
CA GLN A 107 3.63 -22.39 -9.97
C GLN A 107 2.74 -21.17 -10.22
N LYS A 108 1.43 -21.38 -10.43
CA LYS A 108 0.44 -20.29 -10.60
C LYS A 108 0.38 -19.36 -9.40
N ASN A 109 0.48 -19.91 -8.18
CA ASN A 109 0.52 -19.08 -6.97
C ASN A 109 1.80 -18.26 -6.93
N ILE A 110 2.95 -18.85 -7.29
CA ILE A 110 4.24 -18.16 -7.33
C ILE A 110 4.18 -17.02 -8.35
N ASP A 111 3.78 -17.30 -9.60
CA ASP A 111 3.71 -16.30 -10.65
C ASP A 111 2.78 -15.13 -10.29
N TYR A 112 1.59 -15.45 -9.80
CA TYR A 112 0.64 -14.43 -9.36
C TYR A 112 1.18 -13.61 -8.18
N GLY A 113 1.75 -14.28 -7.17
CA GLY A 113 2.33 -13.61 -6.00
C GLY A 113 3.48 -12.69 -6.36
N VAL A 114 4.39 -13.15 -7.22
CA VAL A 114 5.50 -12.34 -7.72
C VAL A 114 4.99 -11.10 -8.43
N HIS A 115 4.03 -11.23 -9.35
CA HIS A 115 3.46 -10.08 -10.06
C HIS A 115 2.72 -9.13 -9.11
N LEU A 116 1.90 -9.67 -8.20
CA LEU A 116 1.08 -8.87 -7.30
C LEU A 116 1.89 -8.11 -6.24
N LEU A 117 2.87 -8.78 -5.61
CA LEU A 117 3.50 -8.26 -4.38
C LEU A 117 4.91 -7.71 -4.59
N LEU A 118 5.65 -8.18 -5.60
CA LEU A 118 7.03 -7.77 -5.82
C LEU A 118 7.22 -7.01 -7.13
N ALA A 119 6.86 -7.59 -8.27
CA ALA A 119 7.07 -6.95 -9.56
C ALA A 119 6.30 -5.62 -9.66
N SER A 120 5.08 -5.55 -9.11
CA SER A 120 4.30 -4.31 -9.07
C SER A 120 5.01 -3.18 -8.31
N VAL A 121 5.70 -3.50 -7.21
CA VAL A 121 6.47 -2.53 -6.41
C VAL A 121 7.72 -2.09 -7.17
N ILE A 122 8.45 -3.02 -7.80
CA ILE A 122 9.62 -2.73 -8.62
C ILE A 122 9.24 -1.83 -9.80
N LEU A 123 8.19 -2.19 -10.53
CA LEU A 123 7.71 -1.44 -11.70
C LEU A 123 7.14 -0.07 -11.30
N GLY A 124 6.37 0.01 -10.23
CA GLY A 124 5.88 1.28 -9.68
C GLY A 124 7.04 2.23 -9.36
N THR A 125 8.06 1.72 -8.66
CA THR A 125 9.29 2.47 -8.37
C THR A 125 9.98 2.88 -9.66
N LYS A 126 10.25 1.96 -10.59
CA LYS A 126 10.89 2.21 -11.89
C LYS A 126 10.24 3.37 -12.64
N TYR A 127 8.91 3.33 -12.80
CA TYR A 127 8.20 4.35 -13.56
C TYR A 127 8.03 5.69 -12.82
N ALA A 128 8.16 5.71 -11.50
CA ALA A 128 8.14 6.94 -10.71
C ALA A 128 9.48 7.72 -10.76
N ILE A 129 10.60 7.08 -11.09
CA ILE A 129 11.94 7.71 -11.06
C ILE A 129 11.98 8.96 -11.94
N GLU A 130 11.62 8.83 -13.21
CA GLU A 130 11.75 9.93 -14.16
C GLU A 130 10.87 11.15 -13.82
N PRO A 131 9.56 10.99 -13.50
CA PRO A 131 8.76 12.10 -13.02
C PRO A 131 9.28 12.75 -11.75
N MET A 132 9.73 11.95 -10.77
CA MET A 132 10.27 12.48 -9.52
C MET A 132 11.60 13.20 -9.73
N ARG A 133 12.48 12.67 -10.58
CA ARG A 133 13.74 13.32 -10.94
C ARG A 133 13.49 14.68 -11.59
N LYS A 134 12.55 14.78 -12.53
CA LYS A 134 12.15 16.05 -13.15
C LYS A 134 11.60 17.06 -12.14
N ASN A 135 11.00 16.58 -11.08
CA ASN A 135 10.43 17.40 -10.01
C ASN A 135 11.44 17.75 -8.89
N GLY A 136 12.71 17.35 -9.04
CA GLY A 136 13.77 17.60 -8.07
C GLY A 136 13.79 16.66 -6.87
N GLY A 137 13.07 15.54 -6.94
CA GLY A 137 13.02 14.51 -5.91
C GLY A 137 11.62 14.00 -5.64
N GLY A 138 11.49 13.08 -4.66
CA GLY A 138 10.23 12.47 -4.31
C GLY A 138 10.30 11.53 -3.11
N CYS A 139 9.16 10.94 -2.77
CA CYS A 139 9.04 9.94 -1.73
C CYS A 139 8.30 8.71 -2.25
N ILE A 140 8.93 7.56 -2.16
CA ILE A 140 8.32 6.25 -2.48
C ILE A 140 8.16 5.49 -1.17
N ILE A 141 6.95 4.99 -0.94
CA ILE A 141 6.63 4.13 0.20
C ILE A 141 6.15 2.79 -0.34
N ASN A 142 6.75 1.71 0.14
CA ASN A 142 6.39 0.35 -0.22
C ASN A 142 5.68 -0.32 0.95
N ASN A 143 4.45 -0.78 0.75
CA ASN A 143 3.70 -1.51 1.77
C ASN A 143 4.22 -2.95 1.86
N SER A 144 5.09 -3.21 2.84
CA SER A 144 5.60 -4.52 3.19
C SER A 144 4.68 -5.24 4.19
N SER A 145 5.23 -5.94 5.15
CA SER A 145 4.50 -6.62 6.23
C SER A 145 5.48 -7.12 7.29
N ILE A 146 5.05 -7.22 8.54
CA ILE A 146 5.81 -7.97 9.56
C ILE A 146 6.03 -9.44 9.18
N ALA A 147 5.22 -9.99 8.28
CA ALA A 147 5.41 -11.33 7.73
C ALA A 147 6.74 -11.47 6.97
N GLY A 148 7.26 -10.38 6.38
CA GLY A 148 8.59 -10.36 5.76
C GLY A 148 9.75 -10.24 6.76
N LEU A 149 9.46 -10.01 8.04
CA LEU A 149 10.44 -9.78 9.10
C LEU A 149 10.47 -10.89 10.16
N ARG A 150 9.33 -11.57 10.36
CA ARG A 150 9.14 -12.55 11.44
C ARG A 150 8.39 -13.77 10.91
N TYR A 151 8.72 -14.96 11.43
CA TYR A 151 8.00 -16.18 11.08
C TYR A 151 6.65 -16.26 11.76
N ARG A 152 5.76 -17.08 11.20
CA ARG A 152 4.37 -17.31 11.67
C ARG A 152 3.49 -16.05 11.63
N GLN A 153 3.78 -15.13 10.71
CA GLN A 153 2.97 -13.93 10.47
C GLN A 153 2.25 -13.95 9.11
N GLY A 154 2.48 -14.99 8.32
CA GLY A 154 1.90 -15.26 7.01
C GLY A 154 2.43 -16.58 6.46
N ASP A 155 1.87 -17.03 5.33
CA ASP A 155 2.38 -18.20 4.62
C ASP A 155 3.80 -17.97 4.08
N SER A 156 4.50 -19.07 3.71
CA SER A 156 5.90 -19.01 3.28
C SER A 156 6.10 -18.18 2.01
N LEU A 157 5.18 -18.26 1.04
CA LEU A 157 5.29 -17.52 -0.22
C LEU A 157 5.08 -16.02 0.01
N TYR A 158 4.00 -15.66 0.69
CA TYR A 158 3.69 -14.26 1.03
C TYR A 158 4.83 -13.63 1.84
N SER A 159 5.30 -14.34 2.87
CA SER A 159 6.38 -13.87 3.75
C SER A 159 7.68 -13.64 2.98
N SER A 160 8.05 -14.57 2.09
CA SER A 160 9.23 -14.42 1.23
C SER A 160 9.14 -13.22 0.29
N LEU A 161 7.97 -12.99 -0.32
CA LEU A 161 7.75 -11.86 -1.20
C LEU A 161 7.78 -10.52 -0.44
N LYS A 162 7.23 -10.46 0.77
CA LYS A 162 7.28 -9.27 1.61
C LYS A 162 8.70 -8.99 2.14
N ALA A 163 9.48 -10.01 2.43
CA ALA A 163 10.91 -9.87 2.72
C ALA A 163 11.68 -9.29 1.52
N ALA A 164 11.37 -9.76 0.31
CA ALA A 164 11.94 -9.22 -0.92
C ALA A 164 11.59 -7.74 -1.13
N VAL A 165 10.35 -7.32 -0.85
CA VAL A 165 9.93 -5.89 -0.89
C VAL A 165 10.74 -5.05 0.10
N THR A 166 10.91 -5.53 1.33
CA THR A 166 11.71 -4.83 2.35
C THR A 166 13.17 -4.67 1.90
N HIS A 167 13.77 -5.73 1.35
CA HIS A 167 15.15 -5.65 0.85
C HIS A 167 15.26 -4.74 -0.38
N PHE A 168 14.37 -4.88 -1.36
CA PHE A 168 14.30 -4.01 -2.53
C PHE A 168 14.19 -2.52 -2.14
N THR A 169 13.41 -2.20 -1.12
CA THR A 169 13.26 -0.84 -0.58
C THR A 169 14.61 -0.25 -0.16
N LYS A 170 15.40 -1.03 0.56
CA LYS A 170 16.74 -0.59 1.02
C LYS A 170 17.67 -0.35 -0.15
N MET A 171 17.72 -1.28 -1.10
CA MET A 171 18.59 -1.18 -2.27
C MET A 171 18.22 0.01 -3.16
N SER A 172 16.93 0.15 -3.48
CA SER A 172 16.45 1.27 -4.30
C SER A 172 16.62 2.64 -3.62
N GLY A 173 16.47 2.70 -2.29
CA GLY A 173 16.72 3.94 -1.55
C GLY A 173 18.17 4.41 -1.60
N VAL A 174 19.13 3.48 -1.56
CA VAL A 174 20.57 3.78 -1.77
C VAL A 174 20.82 4.28 -3.18
N GLU A 175 20.26 3.61 -4.19
CA GLU A 175 20.45 3.95 -5.59
C GLU A 175 19.87 5.33 -5.95
N LEU A 176 18.67 5.64 -5.44
CA LEU A 176 17.89 6.81 -5.81
C LEU A 176 18.15 8.04 -4.92
N GLY A 177 18.91 7.89 -3.85
CA GLY A 177 19.24 8.99 -2.94
C GLY A 177 19.95 10.15 -3.63
N LYS A 178 20.80 9.88 -4.63
CA LYS A 178 21.47 10.90 -5.46
C LYS A 178 20.50 11.78 -6.25
N ASP A 179 19.31 11.28 -6.54
CA ASP A 179 18.25 11.99 -7.24
C ASP A 179 17.26 12.67 -6.25
N ASN A 180 17.60 12.72 -4.97
CA ASN A 180 16.74 13.22 -3.89
C ASN A 180 15.39 12.47 -3.81
N ILE A 181 15.38 11.19 -4.19
CA ILE A 181 14.22 10.31 -4.08
C ILE A 181 14.43 9.40 -2.86
N ARG A 182 13.58 9.55 -1.85
CA ARG A 182 13.60 8.70 -0.67
C ARG A 182 12.72 7.46 -0.91
N VAL A 183 13.21 6.31 -0.52
CA VAL A 183 12.44 5.05 -0.62
C VAL A 183 12.41 4.37 0.74
N ASN A 184 11.22 4.18 1.28
CA ASN A 184 11.00 3.54 2.57
C ASN A 184 9.93 2.45 2.47
N ALA A 185 9.94 1.51 3.39
CA ALA A 185 8.86 0.55 3.58
C ALA A 185 8.05 0.90 4.85
N ILE A 186 6.80 0.48 4.84
CA ILE A 186 6.00 0.32 6.06
C ILE A 186 5.70 -1.18 6.16
N SER A 187 5.91 -1.75 7.35
CA SER A 187 5.58 -3.13 7.67
C SER A 187 4.43 -3.18 8.67
N PRO A 188 3.17 -3.24 8.18
CA PRO A 188 2.00 -3.39 9.05
C PRO A 188 2.02 -4.74 9.77
N GLY A 189 1.52 -4.73 11.01
CA GLY A 189 1.20 -5.93 11.78
C GLY A 189 -0.28 -6.29 11.72
N ALA A 190 -0.87 -6.46 12.89
CA ALA A 190 -2.26 -6.84 13.10
C ALA A 190 -3.23 -5.67 12.79
N VAL A 191 -3.37 -5.29 11.53
CA VAL A 191 -4.25 -4.22 11.07
C VAL A 191 -5.56 -4.80 10.55
N ALA A 192 -6.67 -4.45 11.20
CA ALA A 192 -7.98 -4.96 10.84
C ALA A 192 -8.44 -4.38 9.49
N THR A 193 -8.34 -5.18 8.44
CA THR A 193 -8.74 -4.84 7.07
C THR A 193 -9.36 -6.04 6.37
N PRO A 194 -10.08 -5.85 5.27
CA PRO A 194 -10.68 -6.94 4.49
C PRO A 194 -9.71 -8.01 4.00
N ILE A 195 -8.41 -7.75 4.00
CA ILE A 195 -7.39 -8.72 3.58
C ILE A 195 -7.51 -10.07 4.34
N PHE A 196 -7.95 -10.02 5.61
CA PHE A 196 -8.10 -11.20 6.45
C PHE A 196 -9.25 -12.13 6.08
N TRP A 197 -10.15 -11.71 5.20
CA TRP A 197 -11.25 -12.58 4.69
C TRP A 197 -11.34 -12.57 3.17
N GLY A 198 -10.18 -12.53 2.49
CA GLY A 198 -10.09 -12.66 1.04
C GLY A 198 -9.91 -11.33 0.29
N GLY A 199 -9.65 -10.24 1.01
CA GLY A 199 -9.37 -8.95 0.42
C GLY A 199 -10.57 -8.34 -0.30
N SER A 200 -10.31 -7.44 -1.25
CA SER A 200 -11.36 -6.74 -2.00
C SER A 200 -12.23 -7.66 -2.85
N GLN A 201 -11.74 -8.83 -3.26
CA GLN A 201 -12.52 -9.79 -4.05
C GLN A 201 -13.71 -10.32 -3.26
N VAL A 202 -13.47 -10.77 -2.04
CA VAL A 202 -14.54 -11.30 -1.17
C VAL A 202 -15.34 -10.18 -0.53
N SER A 203 -14.69 -9.13 -0.01
CA SER A 203 -15.42 -8.03 0.65
C SER A 203 -16.38 -7.29 -0.28
N ASN A 204 -16.13 -7.29 -1.60
CA ASN A 204 -17.01 -6.68 -2.59
C ASN A 204 -18.30 -7.47 -2.83
N SER A 205 -18.31 -8.78 -2.51
CA SER A 205 -19.49 -9.65 -2.65
C SER A 205 -20.35 -9.72 -1.37
N LEU A 206 -19.89 -9.10 -0.29
CA LEU A 206 -20.59 -9.07 1.00
C LEU A 206 -21.34 -7.73 1.16
N SER A 207 -22.42 -7.75 1.94
CA SER A 207 -23.10 -6.52 2.35
C SER A 207 -22.24 -5.67 3.29
N ASP A 208 -22.57 -4.39 3.42
CA ASP A 208 -21.85 -3.50 4.34
C ASP A 208 -21.98 -3.98 5.80
N GLU A 209 -23.12 -4.49 6.19
CA GLU A 209 -23.36 -5.06 7.53
C GLU A 209 -22.51 -6.31 7.80
N GLU A 210 -22.37 -7.19 6.81
CA GLU A 210 -21.52 -8.39 6.93
C GLU A 210 -20.03 -8.02 7.03
N ASN A 211 -19.60 -7.06 6.22
CA ASN A 211 -18.23 -6.53 6.29
C ASN A 211 -17.95 -5.89 7.65
N GLU A 212 -18.87 -5.09 8.18
CA GLU A 212 -18.74 -4.44 9.49
C GLU A 212 -18.71 -5.49 10.64
N ARG A 213 -19.56 -6.51 10.59
CA ARG A 213 -19.55 -7.59 11.56
C ARG A 213 -18.22 -8.35 11.56
N LYS A 214 -17.70 -8.70 10.36
CA LYS A 214 -16.39 -9.35 10.22
C LYS A 214 -15.27 -8.45 10.77
N LEU A 215 -15.32 -7.16 10.47
CA LEU A 215 -14.35 -6.20 10.95
C LEU A 215 -14.33 -6.08 12.47
N LYS A 216 -15.48 -5.92 13.12
CA LYS A 216 -15.61 -5.86 14.59
C LYS A 216 -15.09 -7.14 15.27
N LYS A 217 -15.46 -8.31 14.73
CA LYS A 217 -14.96 -9.60 15.24
C LYS A 217 -13.43 -9.69 15.12
N LEU A 218 -12.88 -9.29 13.97
CA LEU A 218 -11.44 -9.29 13.73
C LEU A 218 -10.72 -8.34 14.69
N GLN A 219 -11.22 -7.11 14.86
CA GLN A 219 -10.65 -6.12 15.78
C GLN A 219 -10.54 -6.68 17.21
N GLY A 220 -11.60 -7.32 17.71
CA GLY A 220 -11.59 -7.95 19.03
C GLY A 220 -10.56 -9.07 19.17
N ASN A 221 -10.33 -9.85 18.12
CA ASN A 221 -9.33 -10.91 18.12
C ASN A 221 -7.90 -10.35 18.05
N LEU A 222 -7.67 -9.39 17.17
CA LEU A 222 -6.34 -8.79 16.98
C LEU A 222 -5.90 -7.98 18.19
N ALA A 223 -6.83 -7.33 18.89
CA ALA A 223 -6.53 -6.56 20.11
C ALA A 223 -5.89 -7.43 21.22
N LYS A 224 -6.21 -8.73 21.25
CA LYS A 224 -5.62 -9.67 22.21
C LYS A 224 -4.22 -10.16 21.80
N ALA A 225 -3.80 -9.87 20.58
CA ALA A 225 -2.57 -10.40 19.99
C ALA A 225 -1.41 -9.38 19.99
N VAL A 226 -1.65 -8.17 20.51
CA VAL A 226 -0.67 -7.08 20.51
C VAL A 226 -0.56 -6.41 21.88
N PRO A 227 0.64 -5.97 22.30
CA PRO A 227 0.88 -5.26 23.57
C PRO A 227 0.05 -3.99 23.76
N LEU A 228 -0.27 -3.25 22.69
CA LEU A 228 -1.07 -2.01 22.80
C LEU A 228 -2.55 -2.25 23.11
N ASN A 229 -2.99 -3.47 23.30
CA ASN A 229 -4.34 -3.85 23.73
C ASN A 229 -5.48 -3.28 22.85
N ARG A 230 -5.18 -3.00 21.58
CA ARG A 230 -6.12 -2.66 20.53
C ARG A 230 -5.62 -3.21 19.18
N SER A 231 -6.51 -3.50 18.26
CA SER A 231 -6.10 -3.79 16.89
C SER A 231 -5.51 -2.55 16.21
N GLY A 232 -4.56 -2.75 15.30
CA GLY A 232 -4.22 -1.72 14.34
C GLY A 232 -5.40 -1.41 13.42
N LEU A 233 -5.51 -0.17 12.99
CA LEU A 233 -6.49 0.32 12.03
C LEU A 233 -5.79 0.84 10.78
N ALA A 234 -6.54 0.97 9.68
CA ALA A 234 -5.99 1.53 8.45
C ALA A 234 -5.39 2.93 8.64
N VAL A 235 -5.97 3.73 9.55
CA VAL A 235 -5.46 5.07 9.89
C VAL A 235 -4.08 5.03 10.53
N ASP A 236 -3.74 4.01 11.32
CA ASP A 236 -2.40 3.89 11.93
C ASP A 236 -1.31 3.77 10.84
N ILE A 237 -1.62 3.08 9.75
CA ILE A 237 -0.71 2.95 8.60
C ILE A 237 -0.72 4.22 7.73
N ALA A 238 -1.88 4.87 7.59
CA ALA A 238 -1.99 6.13 6.86
C ALA A 238 -1.18 7.24 7.54
N GLU A 239 -1.18 7.32 8.87
CA GLU A 239 -0.36 8.26 9.64
C GLU A 239 1.16 7.99 9.48
N ALA A 240 1.57 6.72 9.46
CA ALA A 240 2.94 6.34 9.16
C ALA A 240 3.34 6.76 7.73
N ALA A 241 2.45 6.57 6.75
CA ALA A 241 2.67 7.01 5.38
C ALA A 241 2.73 8.55 5.28
N LEU A 242 1.88 9.27 6.01
CA LEU A 242 1.93 10.72 6.11
C LEU A 242 3.25 11.21 6.71
N PHE A 243 3.70 10.60 7.80
CA PHE A 243 4.98 10.93 8.44
C PHE A 243 6.15 10.78 7.45
N LEU A 244 6.27 9.63 6.79
CA LEU A 244 7.34 9.37 5.82
C LEU A 244 7.26 10.29 4.58
N SER A 245 6.05 10.71 4.18
CA SER A 245 5.83 11.56 3.00
C SER A 245 6.03 13.05 3.27
N SER A 246 5.97 13.47 4.52
CA SER A 246 6.07 14.87 4.94
C SER A 246 7.51 15.31 5.20
N GLU A 247 7.70 16.59 5.50
CA GLU A 247 8.99 17.15 5.91
C GLU A 247 9.54 16.49 7.18
N ALA A 248 8.67 15.97 8.06
CA ALA A 248 9.09 15.25 9.26
C ALA A 248 9.88 13.98 8.94
N GLY A 249 9.63 13.37 7.76
CA GLY A 249 10.37 12.21 7.25
C GLY A 249 11.49 12.55 6.27
N SER A 250 11.84 13.83 6.08
CA SER A 250 12.75 14.28 5.00
C SER A 250 14.16 13.69 5.07
N PHE A 251 14.63 13.29 6.24
CA PHE A 251 15.94 12.66 6.41
C PHE A 251 15.87 11.13 6.62
N ILE A 252 14.76 10.49 6.21
CA ILE A 252 14.54 9.04 6.34
C ILE A 252 14.46 8.43 4.95
N THR A 253 15.39 7.53 4.62
CA THR A 253 15.40 6.68 3.43
C THR A 253 15.98 5.32 3.75
N CYS A 254 15.74 4.31 2.91
CA CYS A 254 16.20 2.92 3.09
C CYS A 254 15.68 2.25 4.39
N HIS A 255 14.64 2.81 5.00
CA HIS A 255 14.11 2.35 6.28
C HIS A 255 12.86 1.49 6.09
N ASP A 256 12.65 0.56 7.00
CA ASP A 256 11.41 -0.21 7.14
C ASP A 256 10.76 0.17 8.48
N LEU A 257 9.68 0.94 8.41
CA LEU A 257 8.93 1.39 9.57
C LEU A 257 7.91 0.32 9.97
N VAL A 258 8.18 -0.39 11.04
CA VAL A 258 7.26 -1.39 11.61
C VAL A 258 6.13 -0.69 12.36
N VAL A 259 4.87 -1.02 12.00
CA VAL A 259 3.66 -0.47 12.62
C VAL A 259 2.74 -1.63 13.01
N ASP A 260 2.98 -2.23 14.16
CA ASP A 260 2.41 -3.53 14.55
C ASP A 260 1.83 -3.59 15.98
N GLY A 261 1.86 -2.48 16.72
CA GLY A 261 1.38 -2.44 18.11
C GLY A 261 2.26 -3.21 19.08
N GLY A 262 3.51 -3.53 18.70
CA GLY A 262 4.49 -4.26 19.51
C GLY A 262 4.43 -5.78 19.35
N ARG A 263 3.73 -6.29 18.31
CA ARG A 263 3.61 -7.72 18.02
C ARG A 263 4.93 -8.37 17.65
#